data_5a6fad3b4cb5d55f70ca486cd86703c5
#
_entry.id   5a6fad3b4cb5d55f70ca486cd86703c5
#
_cell.length_a   1.000
_cell.length_b   1.000
_cell.length_c   1.000
_cell.angle_alpha   90.00
_cell.angle_beta   90.00
_cell.angle_gamma   90.00
#
_symmetry.space_group_name_H-M   'P 1'
#
loop_
_entity.id
_entity.type
_entity.pdbx_description
1 polymer ?
#
loop_
_entity_poly.entity_id
_entity_poly.type
_entity_poly.pdbx_seq_one_letter_code
_entity_poly.pdbx_strand_id
1 'polypeptide(L)'
;MEINLPLISPLSRKYYLYAGETQEKIHHRAGDVRQCLRYVCDHMVIQFVSSATKNKWKKLDLHDKIKASEEFMDISIVNKVLSAKAVGNKGAHEGEEGLYTVQDIENSLEAIKEFSLELFYSYFVKNGFGNFTNGSWVPTVFSTLPPIYRVEILNKYYQTNKSPFVIDKLSKAYLKSSMKKEGIDFLKDCLEKKEINEDQFMILRYDLDLLEKSFEKLGVADNLEKAKDNFNRLLPAIKEEDRDVFVCLVSMILNG
;
A
#
# COMPACT_ATOMS: atom_id res chain seq x y z
N MET A 1 -13.29 7.91 14.37
CA MET A 1 -13.07 7.41 13.00
C MET A 1 -11.55 7.36 12.83
N GLU A 2 -10.93 6.18 12.87
CA GLU A 2 -9.51 6.09 12.58
C GLU A 2 -9.28 6.55 11.15
N ILE A 3 -8.46 7.57 10.98
CA ILE A 3 -8.05 8.05 9.67
C ILE A 3 -7.34 6.88 8.99
N ASN A 4 -7.82 6.47 7.82
CA ASN A 4 -7.19 5.42 7.03
C ASN A 4 -5.85 5.96 6.48
N LEU A 5 -4.81 5.83 7.31
CA LEU A 5 -3.49 6.39 7.06
C LEU A 5 -2.82 5.68 5.87
N PRO A 6 -2.05 6.35 5.02
CA PRO A 6 -1.36 5.70 3.92
C PRO A 6 -0.30 4.69 4.42
N LEU A 7 -0.04 3.66 3.61
CA LEU A 7 1.01 2.67 3.84
C LEU A 7 2.40 3.26 3.51
N ILE A 8 2.85 4.19 4.33
CA ILE A 8 4.15 4.86 4.21
C ILE A 8 4.93 4.77 5.52
N SER A 9 6.24 5.04 5.49
CA SER A 9 7.08 4.97 6.67
C SER A 9 6.61 5.92 7.79
N PRO A 10 6.89 5.65 9.07
CA PRO A 10 6.47 6.49 10.19
C PRO A 10 6.86 7.96 10.03
N LEU A 11 8.06 8.22 9.51
CA LEU A 11 8.52 9.59 9.27
C LEU A 11 7.71 10.27 8.14
N SER A 12 7.45 9.58 7.04
CA SER A 12 6.59 10.09 5.96
C SER A 12 5.17 10.37 6.47
N ARG A 13 4.65 9.45 7.30
CA ARG A 13 3.30 9.56 7.89
C ARG A 13 3.16 10.77 8.80
N LYS A 14 4.21 11.13 9.55
CA LYS A 14 4.24 12.36 10.35
C LYS A 14 3.95 13.59 9.48
N TYR A 15 4.63 13.72 8.35
CA TYR A 15 4.42 14.85 7.44
C TYR A 15 3.08 14.76 6.68
N TYR A 16 2.62 13.57 6.36
CA TYR A 16 1.27 13.37 5.82
C TYR A 16 0.20 13.90 6.76
N LEU A 17 0.31 13.61 8.05
CA LEU A 17 -0.62 14.09 9.07
C LEU A 17 -0.56 15.62 9.22
N TYR A 18 0.63 16.21 9.26
CA TYR A 18 0.79 17.67 9.32
C TYR A 18 0.17 18.34 8.09
N ALA A 19 0.39 17.81 6.89
CA ALA A 19 -0.26 18.32 5.69
C ALA A 19 -1.80 18.22 5.75
N GLY A 20 -2.34 17.24 6.47
CA GLY A 20 -3.78 17.05 6.71
C GLY A 20 -4.39 17.99 7.75
N GLU A 21 -3.59 18.65 8.60
CA GLU A 21 -4.08 19.50 9.69
C GLU A 21 -4.71 20.80 9.17
N THR A 22 -6.05 20.90 9.25
CA THR A 22 -6.81 22.01 8.66
C THR A 22 -6.63 23.35 9.38
N GLN A 23 -6.11 23.35 10.60
CA GLN A 23 -5.85 24.58 11.39
C GLN A 23 -4.49 25.21 11.06
N GLU A 24 -3.60 24.45 10.40
CA GLU A 24 -2.30 24.94 9.99
C GLU A 24 -2.40 25.86 8.76
N LYS A 25 -1.45 26.76 8.63
CA LYS A 25 -1.36 27.63 7.46
C LYS A 25 -1.14 26.81 6.19
N ILE A 26 -1.86 27.16 5.15
CA ILE A 26 -1.88 26.41 3.89
C ILE A 26 -0.47 26.19 3.30
N HIS A 27 0.44 27.16 3.42
CA HIS A 27 1.80 27.01 2.91
C HIS A 27 2.64 26.03 3.73
N HIS A 28 2.43 25.92 5.06
CA HIS A 28 3.07 24.88 5.88
C HIS A 28 2.59 23.50 5.44
N ARG A 29 1.27 23.34 5.28
CA ARG A 29 0.67 22.08 4.81
C ARG A 29 1.22 21.65 3.44
N ALA A 30 1.36 22.58 2.51
CA ALA A 30 1.97 22.29 1.21
C ALA A 30 3.46 21.91 1.34
N GLY A 31 4.22 22.60 2.19
CA GLY A 31 5.59 22.22 2.52
C GLY A 31 5.71 20.80 3.07
N ASP A 32 4.76 20.39 3.92
CA ASP A 32 4.69 19.07 4.51
C ASP A 32 4.35 17.97 3.47
N VAL A 33 3.52 18.27 2.46
CA VAL A 33 3.33 17.40 1.29
C VAL A 33 4.67 17.08 0.62
N ARG A 34 5.50 18.11 0.39
CA ARG A 34 6.83 17.93 -0.22
C ARG A 34 7.75 17.09 0.64
N GLN A 35 7.78 17.31 1.95
CA GLN A 35 8.60 16.52 2.87
C GLN A 35 8.11 15.07 2.94
N CYS A 36 6.80 14.85 3.00
CA CYS A 36 6.22 13.52 2.94
C CYS A 36 6.69 12.75 1.69
N LEU A 37 6.55 13.35 0.50
CA LEU A 37 6.99 12.74 -0.76
C LEU A 37 8.48 12.44 -0.78
N ARG A 38 9.31 13.33 -0.23
CA ARG A 38 10.75 13.10 -0.14
C ARG A 38 11.07 11.83 0.65
N TYR A 39 10.46 11.67 1.83
CA TYR A 39 10.69 10.47 2.65
C TYR A 39 10.07 9.21 2.04
N VAL A 40 8.92 9.30 1.35
CA VAL A 40 8.37 8.17 0.60
C VAL A 40 9.37 7.72 -0.47
N CYS A 41 9.95 8.64 -1.22
CA CYS A 41 10.96 8.31 -2.23
C CYS A 41 12.21 7.70 -1.60
N ASP A 42 12.77 8.33 -0.55
CA ASP A 42 14.04 7.93 0.04
C ASP A 42 13.96 6.62 0.83
N HIS A 43 12.79 6.26 1.36
CA HIS A 43 12.61 5.04 2.14
C HIS A 43 12.01 3.89 1.30
N MET A 44 11.03 4.19 0.44
CA MET A 44 10.24 3.15 -0.20
C MET A 44 10.55 2.99 -1.69
N VAL A 45 10.47 4.06 -2.48
CA VAL A 45 10.71 4.00 -3.93
C VAL A 45 12.10 3.47 -4.27
N ILE A 46 13.11 3.87 -3.50
CA ILE A 46 14.50 3.41 -3.66
C ILE A 46 14.63 1.88 -3.62
N GLN A 47 13.72 1.17 -2.96
CA GLN A 47 13.76 -0.28 -2.88
C GLN A 47 13.47 -0.96 -4.23
N PHE A 48 12.68 -0.31 -5.08
CA PHE A 48 12.14 -0.86 -6.33
C PHE A 48 12.95 -0.51 -7.57
N VAL A 49 13.68 0.61 -7.57
CA VAL A 49 14.43 1.08 -8.73
C VAL A 49 15.65 0.19 -9.03
N SER A 50 16.12 0.25 -10.25
CA SER A 50 17.30 -0.49 -10.71
C SER A 50 18.56 -0.13 -9.92
N SER A 51 19.55 -1.04 -9.90
CA SER A 51 20.85 -0.78 -9.27
C SER A 51 21.55 0.45 -9.85
N ALA A 52 21.38 0.70 -11.16
CA ALA A 52 21.95 1.88 -11.81
C ALA A 52 21.34 3.19 -11.25
N THR A 53 20.03 3.20 -11.02
CA THR A 53 19.32 4.33 -10.43
C THR A 53 19.64 4.48 -8.94
N LYS A 54 19.72 3.39 -8.18
CA LYS A 54 20.14 3.40 -6.76
C LYS A 54 21.53 4.06 -6.58
N ASN A 55 22.48 3.76 -7.43
CA ASN A 55 23.84 4.31 -7.37
C ASN A 55 23.87 5.84 -7.55
N LYS A 56 22.87 6.40 -8.24
CA LYS A 56 22.76 7.84 -8.47
C LYS A 56 21.79 8.53 -7.48
N TRP A 57 21.06 7.78 -6.65
CA TRP A 57 19.91 8.25 -5.85
C TRP A 57 20.18 9.52 -5.04
N LYS A 58 21.34 9.59 -4.38
CA LYS A 58 21.74 10.75 -3.57
C LYS A 58 21.93 12.04 -4.37
N LYS A 59 22.12 11.93 -5.70
CA LYS A 59 22.35 13.06 -6.61
C LYS A 59 21.05 13.49 -7.29
N LEU A 60 19.99 12.68 -7.24
CA LEU A 60 18.70 12.98 -7.83
C LEU A 60 17.93 13.96 -6.95
N ASP A 61 17.30 14.93 -7.58
CA ASP A 61 16.33 15.77 -6.91
C ASP A 61 14.99 15.03 -6.70
N LEU A 62 14.02 15.68 -6.03
CA LEU A 62 12.74 15.03 -5.75
C LEU A 62 11.94 14.73 -7.02
N HIS A 63 12.05 15.57 -8.06
CA HIS A 63 11.39 15.33 -9.34
C HIS A 63 11.92 14.05 -10.00
N ASP A 64 13.23 13.91 -10.08
CA ASP A 64 13.90 12.77 -10.69
C ASP A 64 13.67 11.49 -9.89
N LYS A 65 13.61 11.58 -8.55
CA LYS A 65 13.27 10.44 -7.68
C LYS A 65 11.85 9.94 -7.92
N ILE A 66 10.88 10.85 -8.07
CA ILE A 66 9.50 10.48 -8.40
C ILE A 66 9.47 9.88 -9.81
N LYS A 67 10.13 10.50 -10.78
CA LYS A 67 10.22 9.97 -12.14
C LYS A 67 10.86 8.58 -12.23
N ALA A 68 11.81 8.28 -11.38
CA ALA A 68 12.40 6.94 -11.32
C ALA A 68 11.37 5.83 -11.03
N SER A 69 10.18 6.17 -10.47
CA SER A 69 9.09 5.21 -10.29
C SER A 69 8.50 4.70 -11.63
N GLU A 70 8.72 5.41 -12.74
CA GLU A 70 8.32 4.96 -14.09
C GLU A 70 8.99 3.63 -14.48
N GLU A 71 10.09 3.23 -13.80
CA GLU A 71 10.71 1.92 -14.01
C GLU A 71 9.78 0.74 -13.64
N PHE A 72 8.75 0.99 -12.81
CA PHE A 72 7.92 -0.09 -12.26
C PHE A 72 6.45 0.29 -12.00
N MET A 73 6.05 1.53 -12.22
CA MET A 73 4.68 2.03 -11.98
C MET A 73 4.04 2.58 -13.24
N ASP A 74 2.70 2.63 -13.22
CA ASP A 74 1.93 3.33 -14.24
C ASP A 74 2.25 4.83 -14.24
N ILE A 75 2.49 5.39 -15.41
CA ILE A 75 2.84 6.80 -15.62
C ILE A 75 1.73 7.75 -15.12
N SER A 76 0.47 7.33 -15.11
CA SER A 76 -0.63 8.15 -14.61
C SER A 76 -0.50 8.41 -13.10
N ILE A 77 -0.08 7.41 -12.33
CA ILE A 77 0.18 7.54 -10.89
C ILE A 77 1.39 8.44 -10.65
N VAL A 78 2.47 8.24 -11.41
CA VAL A 78 3.67 9.09 -11.31
C VAL A 78 3.32 10.57 -11.59
N ASN A 79 2.50 10.83 -12.60
CA ASN A 79 2.05 12.19 -12.93
C ASN A 79 1.20 12.83 -11.82
N LYS A 80 0.32 12.07 -11.14
CA LYS A 80 -0.41 12.57 -9.96
C LYS A 80 0.55 12.99 -8.85
N VAL A 81 1.58 12.18 -8.59
CA VAL A 81 2.59 12.47 -7.57
C VAL A 81 3.47 13.67 -7.95
N LEU A 82 3.80 13.83 -9.23
CA LEU A 82 4.50 15.02 -9.74
C LEU A 82 3.65 16.29 -9.56
N SER A 83 2.33 16.20 -9.75
CA SER A 83 1.41 17.31 -9.45
C SER A 83 1.39 17.63 -7.96
N ALA A 84 1.34 16.63 -7.09
CA ALA A 84 1.45 16.82 -5.63
C ALA A 84 2.80 17.47 -5.24
N LYS A 85 3.91 17.06 -5.86
CA LYS A 85 5.22 17.70 -5.67
C LYS A 85 5.21 19.15 -6.11
N ALA A 86 4.50 19.49 -7.20
CA ALA A 86 4.39 20.88 -7.66
C ALA A 86 3.66 21.75 -6.63
N VAL A 87 2.56 21.26 -6.02
CA VAL A 87 1.88 21.93 -4.89
C VAL A 87 2.84 22.12 -3.73
N GLY A 88 3.56 21.08 -3.33
CA GLY A 88 4.52 21.12 -2.24
C GLY A 88 5.69 22.10 -2.47
N ASN A 89 6.12 22.29 -3.70
CA ASN A 89 7.17 23.26 -4.04
C ASN A 89 6.68 24.70 -3.87
N LYS A 90 5.44 25.01 -4.30
CA LYS A 90 4.85 26.36 -4.14
C LYS A 90 4.76 26.76 -2.66
N GLY A 91 4.40 25.81 -1.78
CA GLY A 91 4.39 26.08 -0.34
C GLY A 91 5.76 26.27 0.30
N ALA A 92 6.84 25.87 -0.38
CA ALA A 92 8.20 26.02 0.12
C ALA A 92 8.88 27.36 -0.32
N HIS A 93 8.23 28.14 -1.18
CA HIS A 93 8.76 29.42 -1.69
C HIS A 93 7.91 30.59 -1.21
N GLU A 94 8.53 31.55 -0.55
CA GLU A 94 7.87 32.81 -0.18
C GLU A 94 7.40 33.56 -1.45
N GLY A 95 6.17 34.09 -1.40
CA GLY A 95 5.57 34.85 -2.51
C GLY A 95 4.73 34.03 -3.49
N GLU A 96 4.69 32.70 -3.38
CA GLU A 96 3.79 31.84 -4.16
C GLU A 96 2.50 31.49 -3.42
N GLU A 97 2.25 32.13 -2.29
CA GLU A 97 1.03 32.02 -1.50
C GLU A 97 -0.19 32.41 -2.33
N GLY A 98 -1.20 31.52 -2.37
CA GLY A 98 -2.42 31.74 -3.17
C GLY A 98 -2.39 31.13 -4.58
N LEU A 99 -1.28 30.56 -5.03
CA LEU A 99 -1.20 29.81 -6.28
C LEU A 99 -1.69 28.34 -6.16
N TYR A 100 -2.22 27.96 -5.00
CA TYR A 100 -2.79 26.65 -4.71
C TYR A 100 -3.86 26.76 -3.63
N THR A 101 -4.73 25.77 -3.58
CA THR A 101 -5.92 25.74 -2.72
C THR A 101 -5.83 24.59 -1.70
N VAL A 102 -6.75 24.59 -0.72
CA VAL A 102 -6.94 23.45 0.19
C VAL A 102 -7.22 22.17 -0.59
N GLN A 103 -8.03 22.25 -1.66
CA GLN A 103 -8.33 21.12 -2.51
C GLN A 103 -7.08 20.55 -3.20
N ASP A 104 -6.13 21.37 -3.58
CA ASP A 104 -4.85 20.90 -4.16
C ASP A 104 -4.03 20.10 -3.14
N ILE A 105 -4.08 20.48 -1.87
CA ILE A 105 -3.44 19.72 -0.78
C ILE A 105 -4.16 18.37 -0.57
N GLU A 106 -5.49 18.38 -0.51
CA GLU A 106 -6.28 17.15 -0.37
C GLU A 106 -6.04 16.18 -1.53
N ASN A 107 -6.01 16.69 -2.76
CA ASN A 107 -5.66 15.91 -3.94
C ASN A 107 -4.23 15.36 -3.86
N SER A 108 -3.30 16.12 -3.29
CA SER A 108 -1.92 15.70 -3.08
C SER A 108 -1.81 14.57 -2.04
N LEU A 109 -2.58 14.65 -0.96
CA LEU A 109 -2.64 13.60 0.06
C LEU A 109 -3.23 12.30 -0.51
N GLU A 110 -4.28 12.40 -1.33
CA GLU A 110 -4.85 11.22 -2.01
C GLU A 110 -3.85 10.62 -3.00
N ALA A 111 -3.12 11.44 -3.76
CA ALA A 111 -2.06 10.95 -4.65
C ALA A 111 -0.95 10.21 -3.90
N ILE A 112 -0.56 10.66 -2.70
CA ILE A 112 0.42 9.97 -1.84
C ILE A 112 -0.14 8.61 -1.38
N LYS A 113 -1.41 8.55 -1.02
CA LYS A 113 -2.08 7.31 -0.61
C LYS A 113 -2.13 6.31 -1.76
N GLU A 114 -2.61 6.72 -2.94
CA GLU A 114 -2.62 5.89 -4.14
C GLU A 114 -1.21 5.39 -4.48
N PHE A 115 -0.20 6.26 -4.42
CA PHE A 115 1.19 5.93 -4.69
C PHE A 115 1.72 4.84 -3.76
N SER A 116 1.38 4.91 -2.48
CA SER A 116 1.79 3.91 -1.50
C SER A 116 1.20 2.52 -1.78
N LEU A 117 -0.06 2.46 -2.20
CA LEU A 117 -0.73 1.21 -2.58
C LEU A 117 -0.16 0.65 -3.89
N GLU A 118 0.22 1.54 -4.81
CA GLU A 118 0.81 1.17 -6.08
C GLU A 118 2.15 0.43 -5.95
N LEU A 119 2.94 0.73 -4.91
CA LEU A 119 4.17 -0.01 -4.62
C LEU A 119 3.91 -1.51 -4.42
N PHE A 120 2.86 -1.86 -3.68
CA PHE A 120 2.45 -3.25 -3.47
C PHE A 120 1.94 -3.90 -4.76
N TYR A 121 1.07 -3.19 -5.47
CA TYR A 121 0.54 -3.68 -6.74
C TYR A 121 1.65 -3.95 -7.75
N SER A 122 2.56 -3.00 -7.94
CA SER A 122 3.71 -3.12 -8.84
C SER A 122 4.62 -4.29 -8.46
N TYR A 123 4.84 -4.51 -7.16
CA TYR A 123 5.56 -5.68 -6.68
C TYR A 123 4.85 -6.98 -7.08
N PHE A 124 3.54 -7.07 -6.88
CA PHE A 124 2.77 -8.28 -7.21
C PHE A 124 2.72 -8.54 -8.71
N VAL A 125 2.60 -7.51 -9.54
CA VAL A 125 2.64 -7.64 -11.00
C VAL A 125 4.00 -8.20 -11.47
N LYS A 126 5.08 -7.70 -10.91
CA LYS A 126 6.44 -8.07 -11.30
C LYS A 126 6.87 -9.44 -10.76
N ASN A 127 6.54 -9.76 -9.51
CA ASN A 127 7.11 -10.91 -8.79
C ASN A 127 6.05 -11.99 -8.47
N GLY A 128 4.76 -11.70 -8.68
CA GLY A 128 3.64 -12.52 -8.24
C GLY A 128 3.29 -12.27 -6.77
N PHE A 129 2.05 -12.62 -6.40
CA PHE A 129 1.57 -12.47 -5.00
C PHE A 129 1.91 -13.69 -4.12
N GLY A 130 2.39 -14.74 -4.68
CA GLY A 130 2.80 -15.93 -3.96
C GLY A 130 2.56 -17.18 -4.79
N ASN A 131 3.60 -17.97 -4.90
CA ASN A 131 3.52 -19.34 -5.37
C ASN A 131 3.85 -20.23 -4.18
N PHE A 132 2.95 -21.12 -3.82
CA PHE A 132 3.19 -22.12 -2.77
C PHE A 132 4.45 -22.95 -3.01
N THR A 133 4.91 -23.02 -4.25
CA THR A 133 6.09 -23.79 -4.65
C THR A 133 7.43 -23.20 -4.27
N ASN A 134 7.49 -21.90 -3.94
CA ASN A 134 8.77 -21.18 -3.77
C ASN A 134 9.06 -20.73 -2.33
N GLY A 135 8.27 -21.17 -1.33
CA GLY A 135 8.52 -20.79 0.07
C GLY A 135 8.43 -19.28 0.34
N SER A 136 7.73 -18.54 -0.52
CA SER A 136 7.64 -17.08 -0.42
C SER A 136 6.94 -16.64 0.86
N TRP A 137 7.56 -15.72 1.60
CA TRP A 137 6.98 -15.07 2.77
C TRP A 137 5.96 -13.98 2.45
N VAL A 138 5.85 -13.58 1.18
CA VAL A 138 5.01 -12.46 0.72
C VAL A 138 3.56 -12.54 1.22
N PRO A 139 2.79 -13.64 1.03
CA PRO A 139 1.42 -13.71 1.51
C PRO A 139 1.31 -13.65 3.04
N THR A 140 2.28 -14.23 3.76
CA THR A 140 2.31 -14.24 5.22
C THR A 140 2.61 -12.85 5.77
N VAL A 141 3.65 -12.20 5.24
CA VAL A 141 4.02 -10.81 5.59
C VAL A 141 2.89 -9.85 5.23
N PHE A 142 2.30 -9.97 4.03
CA PHE A 142 1.16 -9.17 3.62
C PHE A 142 -0.04 -9.32 4.55
N SER A 143 -0.24 -10.51 5.11
CA SER A 143 -1.34 -10.77 6.04
C SER A 143 -1.19 -10.06 7.40
N THR A 144 -0.02 -9.52 7.73
CA THR A 144 0.19 -8.71 8.95
C THR A 144 -0.40 -7.32 8.82
N LEU A 145 -0.58 -6.80 7.60
CA LEU A 145 -1.18 -5.49 7.36
C LEU A 145 -2.68 -5.49 7.69
N PRO A 146 -3.25 -4.34 8.05
CA PRO A 146 -4.70 -4.22 8.26
C PRO A 146 -5.49 -4.68 7.02
N PRO A 147 -6.60 -5.41 7.21
CA PRO A 147 -7.34 -6.03 6.11
C PRO A 147 -7.85 -5.04 5.06
N ILE A 148 -8.18 -3.83 5.46
CA ILE A 148 -8.69 -2.80 4.52
C ILE A 148 -7.68 -2.49 3.39
N TYR A 149 -6.40 -2.34 3.71
CA TYR A 149 -5.36 -2.14 2.69
C TYR A 149 -5.19 -3.38 1.81
N ARG A 150 -5.34 -4.58 2.40
CA ARG A 150 -5.28 -5.83 1.64
C ARG A 150 -6.42 -5.94 0.64
N VAL A 151 -7.62 -5.48 0.99
CA VAL A 151 -8.76 -5.38 0.07
C VAL A 151 -8.43 -4.45 -1.09
N GLU A 152 -7.95 -3.23 -0.81
CA GLU A 152 -7.63 -2.24 -1.85
C GLU A 152 -6.57 -2.76 -2.82
N ILE A 153 -5.47 -3.31 -2.31
CA ILE A 153 -4.36 -3.81 -3.12
C ILE A 153 -4.76 -5.06 -3.91
N LEU A 154 -5.43 -6.03 -3.28
CA LEU A 154 -5.84 -7.27 -3.95
C LEU A 154 -6.96 -7.05 -4.96
N ASN A 155 -7.88 -6.11 -4.73
CA ASN A 155 -8.88 -5.74 -5.74
C ASN A 155 -8.23 -5.24 -7.03
N LYS A 156 -7.21 -4.40 -6.91
CA LYS A 156 -6.45 -3.93 -8.06
C LYS A 156 -5.70 -5.08 -8.73
N TYR A 157 -5.02 -5.91 -7.94
CA TYR A 157 -4.25 -7.04 -8.46
C TYR A 157 -5.14 -8.11 -9.12
N TYR A 158 -6.34 -8.35 -8.61
CA TYR A 158 -7.33 -9.25 -9.19
C TYR A 158 -7.72 -8.86 -10.63
N GLN A 159 -7.68 -7.59 -10.99
CA GLN A 159 -7.98 -7.18 -12.39
C GLN A 159 -6.98 -7.76 -13.40
N THR A 160 -5.75 -8.05 -12.96
CA THR A 160 -4.68 -8.61 -13.80
C THR A 160 -4.40 -10.08 -13.50
N ASN A 161 -4.80 -10.58 -12.33
CA ASN A 161 -4.55 -11.96 -11.90
C ASN A 161 -5.77 -12.54 -11.19
N LYS A 162 -6.56 -13.32 -11.91
CA LYS A 162 -7.81 -13.95 -11.45
C LYS A 162 -7.60 -15.39 -10.95
N SER A 163 -6.40 -15.71 -10.44
CA SER A 163 -6.13 -17.04 -9.93
C SER A 163 -6.99 -17.39 -8.71
N PRO A 164 -7.36 -18.67 -8.51
CA PRO A 164 -8.11 -19.10 -7.33
C PRO A 164 -7.45 -18.70 -6.00
N PHE A 165 -6.12 -18.60 -5.97
CA PHE A 165 -5.37 -18.14 -4.81
C PHE A 165 -5.65 -16.66 -4.49
N VAL A 166 -5.65 -15.78 -5.50
CA VAL A 166 -5.96 -14.36 -5.32
C VAL A 166 -7.42 -14.20 -4.88
N ILE A 167 -8.34 -14.94 -5.49
CA ILE A 167 -9.77 -14.95 -5.13
C ILE A 167 -9.96 -15.37 -3.66
N ASP A 168 -9.27 -16.43 -3.22
CA ASP A 168 -9.27 -16.86 -1.81
C ASP A 168 -8.79 -15.77 -0.87
N LYS A 169 -7.64 -15.16 -1.17
CA LYS A 169 -7.06 -14.13 -0.29
C LYS A 169 -7.88 -12.85 -0.25
N LEU A 170 -8.47 -12.45 -1.38
CA LEU A 170 -9.32 -11.25 -1.45
C LEU A 170 -10.64 -11.47 -0.70
N SER A 171 -11.31 -12.61 -0.88
CA SER A 171 -12.55 -12.91 -0.15
C SER A 171 -12.33 -12.95 1.38
N LYS A 172 -11.22 -13.54 1.82
CA LYS A 172 -10.81 -13.55 3.24
C LYS A 172 -10.41 -12.15 3.75
N ALA A 173 -9.85 -11.28 2.91
CA ALA A 173 -9.55 -9.90 3.27
C ALA A 173 -10.83 -9.09 3.48
N TYR A 174 -11.83 -9.25 2.60
CA TYR A 174 -13.16 -8.65 2.78
C TYR A 174 -13.78 -9.04 4.12
N LEU A 175 -13.82 -10.34 4.43
CA LEU A 175 -14.37 -10.82 5.71
C LEU A 175 -13.66 -10.18 6.90
N LYS A 176 -12.31 -10.15 6.86
CA LYS A 176 -11.49 -9.58 7.94
C LYS A 176 -11.61 -8.06 8.07
N SER A 177 -12.13 -7.38 7.05
CA SER A 177 -12.46 -5.95 7.05
C SER A 177 -13.88 -5.66 7.50
N SER A 178 -14.60 -6.65 8.06
CA SER A 178 -16.01 -6.56 8.39
C SER A 178 -16.93 -6.33 7.17
N MET A 179 -16.47 -6.69 5.98
CA MET A 179 -17.17 -6.57 4.69
C MET A 179 -17.59 -7.97 4.20
N LYS A 180 -18.26 -8.74 5.08
CA LYS A 180 -18.65 -10.12 4.78
C LYS A 180 -19.54 -10.24 3.55
N LYS A 181 -20.51 -9.33 3.42
CA LYS A 181 -21.44 -9.33 2.31
C LYS A 181 -20.70 -9.14 0.99
N GLU A 182 -19.82 -8.16 0.92
CA GLU A 182 -18.99 -7.85 -0.24
C GLU A 182 -18.10 -9.04 -0.62
N GLY A 183 -17.52 -9.73 0.35
CA GLY A 183 -16.72 -10.93 0.12
C GLY A 183 -17.54 -12.08 -0.47
N ILE A 184 -18.79 -12.28 -0.03
CA ILE A 184 -19.69 -13.30 -0.58
C ILE A 184 -20.15 -12.91 -1.98
N ASP A 185 -20.53 -11.66 -2.20
CA ASP A 185 -20.99 -11.18 -3.49
C ASP A 185 -19.83 -11.23 -4.51
N PHE A 186 -18.63 -10.92 -4.11
CA PHE A 186 -17.42 -11.13 -4.92
C PHE A 186 -17.23 -12.60 -5.36
N LEU A 187 -17.40 -13.57 -4.46
CA LEU A 187 -17.31 -14.99 -4.82
C LEU A 187 -18.39 -15.43 -5.80
N LYS A 188 -19.63 -14.90 -5.67
CA LYS A 188 -20.72 -15.15 -6.62
C LYS A 188 -20.39 -14.59 -8.00
N ASP A 189 -19.88 -13.35 -8.04
CA ASP A 189 -19.41 -12.73 -9.29
C ASP A 189 -18.32 -13.55 -9.98
N CYS A 190 -17.37 -14.09 -9.22
CA CYS A 190 -16.34 -14.98 -9.76
C CYS A 190 -16.93 -16.27 -10.34
N LEU A 191 -17.95 -16.84 -9.68
CA LEU A 191 -18.66 -18.02 -10.18
C LEU A 191 -19.43 -17.70 -11.47
N GLU A 192 -20.20 -16.61 -11.51
CA GLU A 192 -20.94 -16.17 -12.69
C GLU A 192 -20.02 -15.91 -13.88
N LYS A 193 -18.84 -15.32 -13.63
CA LYS A 193 -17.80 -15.09 -14.65
C LYS A 193 -17.00 -16.34 -15.02
N LYS A 194 -17.29 -17.50 -14.39
CA LYS A 194 -16.57 -18.76 -14.59
C LYS A 194 -15.06 -18.69 -14.26
N GLU A 195 -14.67 -17.81 -13.37
CA GLU A 195 -13.31 -17.71 -12.86
C GLU A 195 -13.02 -18.76 -11.78
N ILE A 196 -14.08 -19.24 -11.13
CA ILE A 196 -14.11 -20.43 -10.27
C ILE A 196 -15.30 -21.31 -10.67
N ASN A 197 -15.22 -22.60 -10.37
CA ASN A 197 -16.34 -23.52 -10.54
C ASN A 197 -17.18 -23.67 -9.25
N GLU A 198 -18.29 -24.43 -9.32
CA GLU A 198 -19.21 -24.62 -8.18
C GLU A 198 -18.50 -25.26 -6.98
N ASP A 199 -17.65 -26.26 -7.19
CA ASP A 199 -16.93 -26.91 -6.11
C ASP A 199 -15.97 -25.95 -5.41
N GLN A 200 -15.23 -25.15 -6.19
CA GLN A 200 -14.35 -24.10 -5.65
C GLN A 200 -15.15 -23.03 -4.89
N PHE A 201 -16.29 -22.61 -5.42
CA PHE A 201 -17.17 -21.67 -4.72
C PHE A 201 -17.63 -22.21 -3.38
N MET A 202 -18.07 -23.47 -3.32
CA MET A 202 -18.54 -24.12 -2.09
C MET A 202 -17.41 -24.23 -1.06
N ILE A 203 -16.21 -24.60 -1.49
CA ILE A 203 -15.01 -24.66 -0.61
C ILE A 203 -14.68 -23.29 -0.06
N LEU A 204 -14.56 -22.26 -0.92
CA LEU A 204 -14.21 -20.91 -0.50
C LEU A 204 -15.28 -20.31 0.43
N ARG A 205 -16.55 -20.58 0.15
CA ARG A 205 -17.65 -20.15 1.00
C ARG A 205 -17.60 -20.80 2.39
N TYR A 206 -17.35 -22.10 2.44
CA TYR A 206 -17.18 -22.83 3.69
C TYR A 206 -15.99 -22.33 4.50
N ASP A 207 -14.87 -22.06 3.83
CA ASP A 207 -13.68 -21.46 4.44
C ASP A 207 -13.97 -20.09 5.08
N LEU A 208 -14.79 -19.24 4.45
CA LEU A 208 -15.21 -17.96 5.03
C LEU A 208 -16.03 -18.16 6.31
N ASP A 209 -16.97 -19.13 6.31
CA ASP A 209 -17.79 -19.42 7.49
C ASP A 209 -16.96 -20.00 8.64
N LEU A 210 -15.94 -20.82 8.36
CA LEU A 210 -14.98 -21.30 9.37
C LEU A 210 -14.10 -20.16 9.91
N LEU A 211 -13.61 -19.32 9.03
CA LEU A 211 -12.79 -18.17 9.40
C LEU A 211 -13.56 -17.21 10.30
N GLU A 212 -14.82 -16.94 10.00
CA GLU A 212 -15.69 -16.08 10.82
C GLU A 212 -15.84 -16.64 12.24
N LYS A 213 -16.09 -17.94 12.40
CA LYS A 213 -16.22 -18.61 13.71
C LYS A 213 -14.94 -18.53 14.56
N SER A 214 -13.79 -18.36 13.91
CA SER A 214 -12.49 -18.26 14.57
C SER A 214 -11.96 -16.83 14.67
N PHE A 215 -12.72 -15.84 14.20
CA PHE A 215 -12.26 -14.45 14.01
C PHE A 215 -11.71 -13.81 15.30
N GLU A 216 -12.39 -13.99 16.43
CA GLU A 216 -11.96 -13.45 17.73
C GLU A 216 -10.59 -13.97 18.18
N LYS A 217 -10.19 -15.17 17.71
CA LYS A 217 -8.91 -15.80 18.05
C LYS A 217 -7.76 -15.41 17.12
N LEU A 218 -8.08 -14.76 15.99
CA LEU A 218 -7.12 -14.51 14.92
C LEU A 218 -6.40 -13.18 15.15
N GLY A 219 -5.96 -12.65 16.02
CA GLY A 219 -5.09 -11.46 16.19
C GLY A 219 -5.01 -10.53 14.95
N VAL A 220 -6.15 -10.32 14.26
CA VAL A 220 -6.22 -9.50 13.05
C VAL A 220 -5.85 -8.07 13.39
N ALA A 221 -4.92 -7.48 12.64
CA ALA A 221 -4.55 -6.09 12.82
C ALA A 221 -5.64 -5.18 12.25
N ASP A 222 -6.26 -4.38 13.10
CA ASP A 222 -7.24 -3.36 12.75
C ASP A 222 -6.60 -1.99 12.47
N ASN A 223 -5.35 -1.81 12.87
CA ASN A 223 -4.56 -0.60 12.69
C ASN A 223 -3.07 -0.91 12.44
N LEU A 224 -2.29 0.12 12.11
CA LEU A 224 -0.86 -0.04 11.77
C LEU A 224 0.02 -0.37 12.99
N GLU A 225 -0.37 -0.02 14.20
CA GLU A 225 0.37 -0.37 15.42
C GLU A 225 0.29 -1.87 15.68
N LYS A 226 -0.92 -2.41 15.65
CA LYS A 226 -1.14 -3.86 15.77
C LYS A 226 -0.53 -4.66 14.61
N ALA A 227 -0.53 -4.07 13.41
CA ALA A 227 0.19 -4.65 12.27
C ALA A 227 1.70 -4.72 12.52
N LYS A 228 2.28 -3.68 13.11
CA LYS A 228 3.68 -3.64 13.53
C LYS A 228 3.99 -4.76 14.53
N ASP A 229 3.15 -4.94 15.54
CA ASP A 229 3.32 -6.00 16.54
C ASP A 229 3.25 -7.39 15.90
N ASN A 230 2.29 -7.60 14.99
CA ASN A 230 2.16 -8.85 14.26
C ASN A 230 3.37 -9.14 13.37
N PHE A 231 3.84 -8.12 12.65
CA PHE A 231 5.02 -8.22 11.79
C PHE A 231 6.28 -8.51 12.61
N ASN A 232 6.50 -7.81 13.72
CA ASN A 232 7.67 -7.99 14.57
C ASN A 232 7.72 -9.36 15.26
N ARG A 233 6.55 -9.97 15.52
CA ARG A 233 6.48 -11.37 15.96
C ARG A 233 6.83 -12.37 14.87
N LEU A 234 6.53 -12.04 13.61
CA LEU A 234 6.83 -12.87 12.45
C LEU A 234 8.29 -12.76 12.01
N LEU A 235 8.87 -11.55 12.06
CA LEU A 235 10.17 -11.22 11.47
C LEU A 235 11.32 -12.16 11.91
N PRO A 236 11.43 -12.62 13.16
CA PRO A 236 12.47 -13.55 13.56
C PRO A 236 12.42 -14.93 12.89
N ALA A 237 11.25 -15.32 12.37
CA ALA A 237 11.09 -16.58 11.63
C ALA A 237 11.58 -16.47 10.16
N ILE A 238 11.76 -15.25 9.66
CA ILE A 238 12.22 -14.97 8.29
C ILE A 238 13.73 -14.81 8.33
N LYS A 239 14.46 -15.77 7.75
CA LYS A 239 15.91 -15.70 7.63
C LYS A 239 16.31 -14.46 6.82
N GLU A 240 17.53 -13.96 7.03
CA GLU A 240 18.02 -12.77 6.33
C GLU A 240 18.05 -12.96 4.80
N GLU A 241 18.48 -14.14 4.35
CA GLU A 241 18.51 -14.50 2.93
C GLU A 241 17.12 -14.55 2.26
N ASP A 242 16.04 -14.75 3.05
CA ASP A 242 14.66 -14.81 2.58
C ASP A 242 13.97 -13.42 2.62
N ARG A 243 14.65 -12.40 3.12
CA ARG A 243 14.11 -11.02 3.21
C ARG A 243 14.26 -10.29 1.88
N ASP A 244 13.29 -10.48 1.03
CA ASP A 244 13.20 -9.79 -0.25
C ASP A 244 12.78 -8.30 -0.10
N VAL A 245 12.66 -7.61 -1.24
CA VAL A 245 12.21 -6.21 -1.30
C VAL A 245 10.85 -6.01 -0.63
N PHE A 246 9.96 -7.02 -0.66
CA PHE A 246 8.64 -6.92 -0.06
C PHE A 246 8.70 -6.92 1.48
N VAL A 247 9.50 -7.82 2.05
CA VAL A 247 9.72 -7.86 3.52
C VAL A 247 10.36 -6.54 3.99
N CYS A 248 11.34 -6.04 3.23
CA CYS A 248 11.96 -4.74 3.50
C CYS A 248 10.96 -3.59 3.42
N LEU A 249 10.08 -3.57 2.40
CA LEU A 249 9.04 -2.56 2.25
C LEU A 249 8.10 -2.54 3.47
N VAL A 250 7.57 -3.71 3.86
CA VAL A 250 6.67 -3.80 5.02
C VAL A 250 7.39 -3.40 6.31
N SER A 251 8.65 -3.79 6.46
CA SER A 251 9.48 -3.35 7.61
C SER A 251 9.60 -1.83 7.67
N MET A 252 9.89 -1.18 6.54
CA MET A 252 10.00 0.29 6.45
C MET A 252 8.68 1.01 6.77
N ILE A 253 7.55 0.42 6.38
CA ILE A 253 6.22 0.99 6.65
C ILE A 253 5.86 0.90 8.13
N LEU A 254 6.23 -0.21 8.78
CA LEU A 254 5.82 -0.49 10.15
C LEU A 254 6.85 -0.02 11.19
N ASN A 255 8.14 -0.11 10.89
CA ASN A 255 9.22 0.17 11.84
C ASN A 255 10.02 1.45 11.51
N GLY A 256 10.09 1.88 10.27
CA GLY A 256 10.91 2.99 9.79
C GLY A 256 12.28 2.58 9.33
#